data_cac325f6627826362aa01697964aebc2
#
_entry.id   cac325f6627826362aa01697964aebc2
#
_cell.length_a   1.000
_cell.length_b   1.000
_cell.length_c   1.000
_cell.angle_alpha   90.00
_cell.angle_beta   90.00
_cell.angle_gamma   90.00
#
_symmetry.space_group_name_H-M   'P 1'
#
loop_
_entity.id
_entity.type
_entity.pdbx_description
1 polymer ?
#
loop_
_entity_poly.entity_id
_entity_poly.type
_entity_poly.pdbx_seq_one_letter_code
_entity_poly.pdbx_strand_id
1 'polypeptide(L)'
;MKIAFYQMRPFDEQAYIEQFSREFGIDYVTIPGAPCPENLDKAAGCDAVSQNPCQILPEYVEAWARMGVKYLLCRSIGYDHIPLETAKKLGMRVAHSHYPPEGVANYAIMLMLMCTRKMNQTMLRAAAQDYTLPGKMGRDLSNCTVGIVGTGKIGRTVIAHLQGFG
;
A
#
# COMPACT_ATOMS: atom_id res chain seq x y z
N MET A 1 24.15 -7.01 -5.60
CA MET A 1 23.12 -7.14 -4.54
C MET A 1 22.00 -7.97 -5.12
N LYS A 2 21.46 -8.92 -4.36
CA LYS A 2 20.34 -9.77 -4.79
C LYS A 2 19.15 -9.58 -3.85
N ILE A 3 17.95 -9.43 -4.43
CA ILE A 3 16.71 -9.15 -3.68
C ILE A 3 15.67 -10.26 -3.91
N ALA A 4 15.07 -10.76 -2.85
CA ALA A 4 13.92 -11.66 -2.91
C ALA A 4 12.63 -10.85 -2.84
N PHE A 5 11.81 -10.90 -3.88
CA PHE A 5 10.51 -10.23 -3.94
C PHE A 5 9.40 -11.24 -3.65
N TYR A 6 8.78 -11.13 -2.48
CA TYR A 6 7.55 -11.85 -2.16
C TYR A 6 6.33 -11.11 -2.72
N GLN A 7 5.32 -11.84 -3.19
CA GLN A 7 4.07 -11.27 -3.71
C GLN A 7 4.28 -10.18 -4.76
N MET A 8 5.26 -10.33 -5.64
CA MET A 8 5.42 -9.38 -6.75
C MET A 8 4.17 -9.41 -7.63
N ARG A 9 3.63 -8.23 -7.93
CA ARG A 9 2.46 -8.07 -8.79
C ARG A 9 2.91 -7.86 -10.23
N PRO A 10 2.64 -8.81 -11.15
CA PRO A 10 3.10 -8.68 -12.53
C PRO A 10 2.52 -7.48 -13.28
N PHE A 11 1.29 -7.09 -12.95
CA PHE A 11 0.55 -6.07 -13.70
C PHE A 11 1.01 -4.62 -13.43
N ASP A 12 1.66 -4.34 -12.30
CA ASP A 12 2.06 -2.97 -11.93
C ASP A 12 3.49 -2.85 -11.36
N GLU A 13 4.12 -3.94 -10.95
CA GLU A 13 5.46 -3.89 -10.34
C GLU A 13 6.56 -4.46 -11.25
N GLN A 14 6.27 -5.52 -12.03
CA GLN A 14 7.28 -6.27 -12.74
C GLN A 14 8.13 -5.42 -13.69
N ALA A 15 7.50 -4.59 -14.51
CA ALA A 15 8.20 -3.76 -15.48
C ALA A 15 9.20 -2.80 -14.82
N TYR A 16 8.83 -2.22 -13.67
CA TYR A 16 9.71 -1.34 -12.90
C TYR A 16 10.85 -2.11 -12.25
N ILE A 17 10.58 -3.29 -11.67
CA ILE A 17 11.61 -4.13 -11.06
C ILE A 17 12.63 -4.54 -12.12
N GLU A 18 12.20 -4.97 -13.30
CA GLU A 18 13.08 -5.31 -14.41
C GLU A 18 13.90 -4.12 -14.91
N GLN A 19 13.28 -2.94 -15.02
CA GLN A 19 13.97 -1.71 -15.40
C GLN A 19 15.07 -1.37 -14.40
N PHE A 20 14.73 -1.24 -13.12
CA PHE A 20 15.69 -0.85 -12.08
C PHE A 20 16.73 -1.93 -11.82
N SER A 21 16.38 -3.21 -11.97
CA SER A 21 17.33 -4.31 -11.90
C SER A 21 18.46 -4.13 -12.92
N ARG A 22 18.11 -3.81 -14.16
CA ARG A 22 19.08 -3.54 -15.23
C ARG A 22 19.86 -2.25 -14.98
N GLU A 23 19.16 -1.18 -14.58
CA GLU A 23 19.76 0.14 -14.37
C GLU A 23 20.80 0.14 -13.23
N PHE A 24 20.51 -0.56 -12.14
CA PHE A 24 21.34 -0.57 -10.94
C PHE A 24 22.20 -1.84 -10.77
N GLY A 25 22.15 -2.78 -11.71
CA GLY A 25 22.88 -4.05 -11.61
C GLY A 25 22.43 -4.88 -10.40
N ILE A 26 21.12 -4.96 -10.16
CA ILE A 26 20.53 -5.69 -9.05
C ILE A 26 19.96 -7.01 -9.57
N ASP A 27 20.44 -8.12 -9.02
CA ASP A 27 19.81 -9.43 -9.25
C ASP A 27 18.55 -9.58 -8.39
N TYR A 28 17.57 -10.33 -8.88
CA TYR A 28 16.38 -10.60 -8.08
C TYR A 28 15.82 -11.99 -8.31
N VAL A 29 15.04 -12.46 -7.34
CA VAL A 29 14.19 -13.65 -7.44
C VAL A 29 12.77 -13.26 -7.02
N THR A 30 11.78 -13.86 -7.68
CA THR A 30 10.38 -13.68 -7.32
C THR A 30 9.87 -14.91 -6.59
N ILE A 31 9.20 -14.67 -5.46
CA ILE A 31 8.64 -15.72 -4.62
C ILE A 31 7.11 -15.54 -4.63
N PRO A 32 6.35 -16.48 -5.17
CA PRO A 32 4.90 -16.42 -5.15
C PRO A 32 4.35 -16.44 -3.72
N GLY A 33 3.30 -15.67 -3.49
CA GLY A 33 2.60 -15.61 -2.20
C GLY A 33 3.30 -14.79 -1.13
N ALA A 34 2.64 -14.67 0.01
CA ALA A 34 3.19 -14.05 1.21
C ALA A 34 4.29 -14.94 1.81
N PRO A 35 5.21 -14.38 2.61
CA PRO A 35 6.13 -15.17 3.40
C PRO A 35 5.38 -16.17 4.29
N CYS A 36 5.79 -17.41 4.21
CA CYS A 36 5.27 -18.51 5.04
C CYS A 36 6.40 -19.52 5.28
N PRO A 37 6.29 -20.40 6.27
CA PRO A 37 7.35 -21.37 6.62
C PRO A 37 7.88 -22.17 5.41
N GLU A 38 7.00 -22.47 4.45
CA GLU A 38 7.29 -23.29 3.28
C GLU A 38 8.06 -22.57 2.17
N ASN A 39 8.26 -21.24 2.31
CA ASN A 39 8.92 -20.46 1.27
C ASN A 39 10.00 -19.49 1.78
N LEU A 40 10.29 -19.48 3.08
CA LEU A 40 11.31 -18.59 3.65
C LEU A 40 12.71 -18.90 3.08
N ASP A 41 13.01 -20.17 2.88
CA ASP A 41 14.29 -20.67 2.35
C ASP A 41 14.60 -20.17 0.95
N LYS A 42 13.57 -19.80 0.18
CA LYS A 42 13.73 -19.22 -1.17
C LYS A 42 14.43 -17.86 -1.19
N ALA A 43 14.55 -17.20 -0.03
CA ALA A 43 15.35 -15.98 0.13
C ALA A 43 16.84 -16.27 0.41
N ALA A 44 17.25 -17.53 0.48
CA ALA A 44 18.64 -17.89 0.71
C ALA A 44 19.57 -17.29 -0.37
N GLY A 45 20.70 -16.74 0.06
CA GLY A 45 21.65 -16.06 -0.82
C GLY A 45 21.19 -14.70 -1.34
N CYS A 46 20.12 -14.15 -0.80
CA CYS A 46 19.69 -12.77 -1.07
C CYS A 46 20.22 -11.83 0.03
N ASP A 47 20.59 -10.62 -0.35
CA ASP A 47 20.98 -9.54 0.57
C ASP A 47 19.77 -8.87 1.21
N ALA A 48 18.65 -8.83 0.49
CA ALA A 48 17.43 -8.17 0.89
C ALA A 48 16.18 -9.01 0.61
N VAL A 49 15.18 -8.82 1.45
CA VAL A 49 13.80 -9.29 1.23
C VAL A 49 12.91 -8.07 1.00
N SER A 50 12.11 -8.10 -0.05
CA SER A 50 11.09 -7.10 -0.35
C SER A 50 9.71 -7.75 -0.36
N GLN A 51 8.77 -7.18 0.38
CA GLN A 51 7.43 -7.73 0.55
C GLN A 51 6.33 -6.67 0.42
N ASN A 52 5.15 -7.07 -0.06
CA ASN A 52 3.92 -6.30 0.03
C ASN A 52 3.33 -6.39 1.46
N PRO A 53 2.41 -5.47 1.85
CA PRO A 53 1.82 -5.52 3.17
C PRO A 53 1.19 -6.88 3.49
N CYS A 54 1.81 -7.58 4.42
CA CYS A 54 1.33 -8.82 5.02
C CYS A 54 1.95 -8.96 6.40
N GLN A 55 1.33 -9.74 7.26
CA GLN A 55 1.88 -9.97 8.60
C GLN A 55 3.22 -10.69 8.50
N ILE A 56 4.28 -10.09 9.02
CA ILE A 56 5.61 -10.68 9.17
C ILE A 56 5.78 -11.11 10.62
N LEU A 57 6.04 -12.38 10.83
CA LEU A 57 6.27 -12.91 12.17
C LEU A 57 7.76 -12.74 12.57
N PRO A 58 8.06 -12.58 13.87
CA PRO A 58 9.45 -12.48 14.34
C PRO A 58 10.35 -13.63 13.87
N GLU A 59 9.83 -14.86 13.88
CA GLU A 59 10.55 -16.05 13.42
C GLU A 59 10.93 -16.01 11.92
N TYR A 60 10.17 -15.28 11.09
CA TYR A 60 10.52 -15.10 9.66
C TYR A 60 11.73 -14.19 9.53
N VAL A 61 11.74 -13.09 10.28
CA VAL A 61 12.88 -12.16 10.31
C VAL A 61 14.15 -12.86 10.83
N GLU A 62 14.00 -13.68 11.86
CA GLU A 62 15.11 -14.50 12.39
C GLU A 62 15.61 -15.52 11.36
N ALA A 63 14.72 -16.16 10.63
CA ALA A 63 15.09 -17.10 9.57
C ALA A 63 15.88 -16.41 8.46
N TRP A 64 15.40 -15.27 7.98
CA TRP A 64 16.12 -14.48 6.96
C TRP A 64 17.47 -13.96 7.45
N ALA A 65 17.55 -13.50 8.71
CA ALA A 65 18.82 -13.08 9.29
C ALA A 65 19.85 -14.23 9.33
N ARG A 66 19.42 -15.44 9.71
CA ARG A 66 20.29 -16.65 9.68
C ARG A 66 20.76 -17.00 8.26
N MET A 67 19.99 -16.67 7.23
CA MET A 67 20.35 -16.85 5.82
C MET A 67 21.28 -15.73 5.29
N GLY A 68 21.58 -14.72 6.10
CA GLY A 68 22.46 -13.61 5.72
C GLY A 68 21.74 -12.40 5.11
N VAL A 69 20.41 -12.37 5.13
CA VAL A 69 19.62 -11.20 4.69
C VAL A 69 19.89 -10.03 5.64
N LYS A 70 20.20 -8.87 5.07
CA LYS A 70 20.57 -7.65 5.82
C LYS A 70 19.51 -6.57 5.76
N TYR A 71 18.63 -6.61 4.75
CA TYR A 71 17.65 -5.55 4.48
C TYR A 71 16.25 -6.14 4.35
N LEU A 72 15.30 -5.52 5.02
CA LEU A 72 13.86 -5.81 4.89
C LEU A 72 13.16 -4.58 4.31
N LEU A 73 12.61 -4.74 3.10
CA LEU A 73 12.00 -3.66 2.33
C LEU A 73 10.49 -3.85 2.29
N CYS A 74 9.74 -2.87 2.78
CA CYS A 74 8.28 -2.86 2.74
C CYS A 74 7.77 -2.02 1.58
N ARG A 75 7.02 -2.61 0.64
CA ARG A 75 6.43 -1.90 -0.51
C ARG A 75 5.11 -1.20 -0.15
N SER A 76 5.07 -0.58 1.03
CA SER A 76 3.96 0.24 1.51
C SER A 76 4.45 1.40 2.37
N ILE A 77 3.61 2.39 2.60
CA ILE A 77 3.89 3.47 3.57
C ILE A 77 3.79 2.96 5.00
N GLY A 78 2.72 2.21 5.32
CA GLY A 78 2.53 1.59 6.63
C GLY A 78 3.52 0.43 6.82
N TYR A 79 4.04 0.28 8.02
CA TYR A 79 5.00 -0.76 8.38
C TYR A 79 4.70 -1.43 9.73
N ASP A 80 3.49 -1.25 10.26
CA ASP A 80 3.06 -1.82 11.55
C ASP A 80 3.07 -3.36 11.57
N HIS A 81 3.03 -3.97 10.40
CA HIS A 81 3.11 -5.41 10.20
C HIS A 81 4.54 -5.97 10.23
N ILE A 82 5.55 -5.11 10.41
CA ILE A 82 6.96 -5.50 10.49
C ILE A 82 7.40 -5.56 11.96
N PRO A 83 7.98 -6.66 12.44
CA PRO A 83 8.51 -6.76 13.80
C PRO A 83 9.85 -6.00 13.94
N LEU A 84 9.78 -4.67 14.03
CA LEU A 84 10.94 -3.77 14.03
C LEU A 84 11.95 -4.08 15.13
N GLU A 85 11.46 -4.42 16.32
CA GLU A 85 12.36 -4.73 17.46
C GLU A 85 13.18 -6.01 17.20
N THR A 86 12.58 -7.00 16.55
CA THR A 86 13.31 -8.21 16.14
C THR A 86 14.35 -7.89 15.07
N ALA A 87 13.96 -7.15 14.03
CA ALA A 87 14.88 -6.74 12.98
C ALA A 87 16.07 -5.94 13.55
N LYS A 88 15.80 -5.00 14.46
CA LYS A 88 16.84 -4.19 15.13
C LYS A 88 17.80 -5.04 15.95
N LYS A 89 17.29 -5.98 16.75
CA LYS A 89 18.12 -6.91 17.56
C LYS A 89 19.05 -7.75 16.70
N LEU A 90 18.62 -8.09 15.48
CA LEU A 90 19.39 -8.88 14.51
C LEU A 90 20.30 -8.03 13.60
N GLY A 91 20.34 -6.71 13.81
CA GLY A 91 21.13 -5.79 12.98
C GLY A 91 20.61 -5.61 11.56
N MET A 92 19.37 -6.03 11.27
CA MET A 92 18.75 -5.84 9.97
C MET A 92 18.27 -4.39 9.81
N ARG A 93 18.44 -3.83 8.62
CA ARG A 93 17.91 -2.52 8.25
C ARG A 93 16.53 -2.68 7.62
N VAL A 94 15.59 -1.88 8.10
CA VAL A 94 14.22 -1.86 7.56
C VAL A 94 14.00 -0.54 6.81
N ALA A 95 13.42 -0.64 5.61
CA ALA A 95 12.99 0.51 4.83
C ALA A 95 11.56 0.30 4.33
N HIS A 96 10.85 1.39 4.10
CA HIS A 96 9.50 1.39 3.56
C HIS A 96 9.35 2.38 2.41
N SER A 97 8.31 2.22 1.60
CA SER A 97 8.02 3.12 0.50
C SER A 97 7.59 4.49 1.01
N HIS A 98 7.94 5.52 0.24
CA HIS A 98 7.49 6.88 0.46
C HIS A 98 6.89 7.42 -0.84
N TYR A 99 5.66 7.90 -0.78
CA TYR A 99 5.00 8.59 -1.89
C TYR A 99 4.14 9.75 -1.38
N PRO A 100 3.82 10.73 -2.25
CA PRO A 100 3.00 11.88 -1.88
C PRO A 100 1.61 11.47 -1.39
N PRO A 101 1.03 12.16 -0.39
CA PRO A 101 -0.26 11.80 0.21
C PRO A 101 -1.47 12.12 -0.67
N GLU A 102 -1.31 12.91 -1.73
CA GLU A 102 -2.38 13.46 -2.58
C GLU A 102 -3.23 12.38 -3.22
N GLY A 103 -2.62 11.29 -3.70
CA GLY A 103 -3.36 10.19 -4.32
C GLY A 103 -4.37 9.56 -3.36
N VAL A 104 -3.96 9.29 -2.12
CA VAL A 104 -4.83 8.72 -1.09
C VAL A 104 -5.87 9.75 -0.63
N ALA A 105 -5.47 11.01 -0.48
CA ALA A 105 -6.38 12.09 -0.09
C ALA A 105 -7.48 12.30 -1.15
N ASN A 106 -7.11 12.33 -2.43
CA ASN A 106 -8.07 12.46 -3.53
C ASN A 106 -9.04 11.28 -3.58
N TYR A 107 -8.54 10.06 -3.35
CA TYR A 107 -9.39 8.88 -3.30
C TYR A 107 -10.40 8.97 -2.14
N ALA A 108 -9.98 9.41 -0.96
CA ALA A 108 -10.87 9.62 0.18
C ALA A 108 -11.97 10.65 -0.14
N ILE A 109 -11.63 11.78 -0.76
CA ILE A 109 -12.59 12.81 -1.16
C ILE A 109 -13.55 12.29 -2.24
N MET A 110 -13.05 11.54 -3.21
CA MET A 110 -13.90 10.87 -4.20
C MET A 110 -14.95 10.00 -3.52
N LEU A 111 -14.56 9.18 -2.53
CA LEU A 111 -15.50 8.35 -1.78
C LEU A 111 -16.53 9.18 -1.00
N MET A 112 -16.12 10.30 -0.38
CA MET A 112 -17.04 11.23 0.30
C MET A 112 -18.08 11.79 -0.69
N LEU A 113 -17.64 12.23 -1.88
CA LEU A 113 -18.53 12.71 -2.94
C LEU A 113 -19.46 11.61 -3.43
N MET A 114 -18.95 10.39 -3.65
CA MET A 114 -19.79 9.27 -4.05
C MET A 114 -20.89 8.94 -3.03
N CYS A 115 -20.56 9.00 -1.74
CA CYS A 115 -21.53 8.78 -0.66
C CYS A 115 -22.56 9.92 -0.59
N THR A 116 -22.11 11.17 -0.53
CA THR A 116 -23.00 12.34 -0.38
C THR A 116 -23.90 12.53 -1.59
N ARG A 117 -23.43 12.22 -2.80
CA ARG A 117 -24.18 12.33 -4.06
C ARG A 117 -24.88 11.03 -4.46
N LYS A 118 -24.89 10.00 -3.62
CA LYS A 118 -25.54 8.70 -3.87
C LYS A 118 -25.15 8.07 -5.22
N MET A 119 -23.86 8.17 -5.57
CA MET A 119 -23.40 7.76 -6.90
C MET A 119 -23.61 6.28 -7.20
N ASN A 120 -23.53 5.39 -6.21
CA ASN A 120 -23.80 3.97 -6.42
C ASN A 120 -25.22 3.74 -6.96
N GLN A 121 -26.24 4.33 -6.31
CA GLN A 121 -27.65 4.24 -6.75
C GLN A 121 -27.84 4.87 -8.12
N THR A 122 -27.20 6.02 -8.35
CA THR A 122 -27.27 6.72 -9.64
C THR A 122 -26.72 5.88 -10.77
N MET A 123 -25.57 5.27 -10.59
CA MET A 123 -24.91 4.43 -11.61
C MET A 123 -25.69 3.15 -11.90
N LEU A 124 -26.19 2.46 -10.85
CA LEU A 124 -27.00 1.25 -11.02
C LEU A 124 -28.30 1.53 -11.79
N ARG A 125 -28.98 2.64 -11.47
CA ARG A 125 -30.21 3.02 -12.16
C ARG A 125 -29.96 3.53 -13.59
N ALA A 126 -28.85 4.23 -13.81
CA ALA A 126 -28.45 4.65 -15.16
C ALA A 126 -28.19 3.45 -16.09
N ALA A 127 -27.58 2.37 -15.57
CA ALA A 127 -27.39 1.14 -16.32
C ALA A 127 -28.74 0.49 -16.75
N ALA A 128 -29.78 0.72 -15.97
CA ALA A 128 -31.15 0.32 -16.30
C ALA A 128 -31.96 1.40 -17.07
N GLN A 129 -31.29 2.42 -17.63
CA GLN A 129 -31.92 3.54 -18.36
C GLN A 129 -32.90 4.38 -17.51
N ASP A 130 -32.78 4.33 -16.17
CA ASP A 130 -33.60 5.13 -15.26
C ASP A 130 -32.85 6.42 -14.86
N TYR A 131 -33.20 7.49 -15.51
CA TYR A 131 -32.65 8.85 -15.25
C TYR A 131 -33.54 9.70 -14.35
N THR A 132 -34.56 9.13 -13.72
CA THR A 132 -35.46 9.88 -12.81
C THR A 132 -34.75 10.29 -11.53
N LEU A 133 -35.21 11.39 -10.91
CA LEU A 133 -34.58 11.96 -9.69
C LEU A 133 -34.98 11.27 -8.37
N PRO A 134 -36.18 10.72 -8.18
CA PRO A 134 -36.60 10.17 -6.91
C PRO A 134 -35.63 9.16 -6.36
N GLY A 135 -35.22 9.35 -5.09
CA GLY A 135 -34.23 8.49 -4.40
C GLY A 135 -32.76 8.75 -4.72
N LYS A 136 -32.45 9.58 -5.74
CA LYS A 136 -31.06 9.92 -6.15
C LYS A 136 -30.60 11.29 -5.64
N MET A 137 -31.45 12.06 -4.98
CA MET A 137 -31.04 13.36 -4.42
C MET A 137 -30.04 13.16 -3.29
N GLY A 138 -28.86 13.76 -3.45
CA GLY A 138 -27.77 13.76 -2.48
C GLY A 138 -27.67 15.11 -1.77
N ARG A 139 -26.54 15.32 -1.10
CA ARG A 139 -26.18 16.59 -0.46
C ARG A 139 -24.93 17.15 -1.12
N ASP A 140 -24.78 18.47 -1.12
CA ASP A 140 -23.52 19.10 -1.47
C ASP A 140 -22.52 18.99 -0.31
N LEU A 141 -21.27 18.77 -0.65
CA LEU A 141 -20.23 18.55 0.37
C LEU A 141 -20.02 19.81 1.24
N SER A 142 -20.21 21.01 0.67
CA SER A 142 -20.21 22.29 1.37
C SER A 142 -21.24 22.37 2.52
N ASN A 143 -22.32 21.61 2.44
CA ASN A 143 -23.36 21.53 3.46
C ASN A 143 -23.13 20.36 4.45
N CYS A 144 -21.94 19.78 4.46
CA CYS A 144 -21.60 18.64 5.30
C CYS A 144 -20.52 19.01 6.31
N THR A 145 -20.58 18.40 7.49
CA THR A 145 -19.45 18.41 8.43
C THR A 145 -18.66 17.13 8.26
N VAL A 146 -17.37 17.24 8.01
CA VAL A 146 -16.45 16.12 7.84
C VAL A 146 -15.57 15.98 9.07
N GLY A 147 -15.63 14.83 9.75
CA GLY A 147 -14.73 14.49 10.85
C GLY A 147 -13.53 13.71 10.34
N ILE A 148 -12.33 14.13 10.71
CA ILE A 148 -11.07 13.43 10.34
C ILE A 148 -10.46 12.80 11.58
N VAL A 149 -10.34 11.47 11.56
CA VAL A 149 -9.63 10.73 12.59
C VAL A 149 -8.22 10.43 12.08
N GLY A 150 -7.22 11.00 12.74
CA GLY A 150 -5.82 10.95 12.30
C GLY A 150 -5.43 12.16 11.43
N THR A 151 -4.61 13.05 12.01
CA THR A 151 -4.12 14.27 11.37
C THR A 151 -2.64 14.19 10.96
N GLY A 152 -2.22 13.02 10.50
CA GLY A 152 -0.92 12.80 9.86
C GLY A 152 -0.86 13.43 8.46
N LYS A 153 0.13 13.06 7.65
CA LYS A 153 0.32 13.62 6.28
C LYS A 153 -0.96 13.52 5.45
N ILE A 154 -1.55 12.32 5.34
CA ILE A 154 -2.77 12.08 4.54
C ILE A 154 -3.96 12.88 5.09
N GLY A 155 -4.24 12.81 6.39
CA GLY A 155 -5.38 13.51 6.98
C GLY A 155 -5.29 15.03 6.81
N ARG A 156 -4.10 15.62 6.97
CA ARG A 156 -3.88 17.06 6.72
C ARG A 156 -4.09 17.42 5.25
N THR A 157 -3.67 16.55 4.32
CA THR A 157 -3.90 16.76 2.88
C THR A 157 -5.39 16.71 2.55
N VAL A 158 -6.14 15.77 3.13
CA VAL A 158 -7.60 15.70 2.98
C VAL A 158 -8.23 17.01 3.48
N ILE A 159 -7.84 17.51 4.67
CA ILE A 159 -8.35 18.76 5.23
C ILE A 159 -8.07 19.94 4.28
N ALA A 160 -6.83 20.03 3.78
CA ALA A 160 -6.45 21.09 2.86
C ALA A 160 -7.25 21.06 1.55
N HIS A 161 -7.44 19.89 0.96
CA HIS A 161 -8.22 19.72 -0.28
C HIS A 161 -9.71 20.01 -0.06
N LEU A 162 -10.27 19.65 1.11
CA LEU A 162 -11.68 19.90 1.41
C LEU A 162 -12.02 21.40 1.51
N GLN A 163 -11.06 22.26 1.80
CA GLN A 163 -11.27 23.72 1.82
C GLN A 163 -11.75 24.28 0.46
N GLY A 164 -11.45 23.59 -0.63
CA GLY A 164 -11.94 23.95 -1.96
C GLY A 164 -13.43 23.69 -2.22
N PHE A 165 -14.12 23.03 -1.31
CA PHE A 165 -15.56 22.73 -1.44
C PHE A 165 -16.49 23.70 -0.73
N GLY A 166 -15.98 24.73 -0.07
CA GLY A 166 -16.74 25.75 0.64
C GLY A 166 -16.78 25.61 2.15
#